data_96dac0ed302d9ad84e892a786f6f50ba
#
_entry.id   96dac0ed302d9ad84e892a786f6f50ba
#
_cell.length_a   1.000
_cell.length_b   1.000
_cell.length_c   1.000
_cell.angle_alpha   90.00
_cell.angle_beta   90.00
_cell.angle_gamma   90.00
#
_symmetry.space_group_name_H-M   'P 1'
#
loop_
_entity.id
_entity.type
_entity.pdbx_description
1 polymer ?
#
loop_
_entity_poly.entity_id
_entity_poly.type
_entity_poly.pdbx_seq_one_letter_code
_entity_poly.pdbx_strand_id
1 'polypeptide(L)'
;MNSRNKGKVGEREFAALLRENGFDARRGVQFAGGAESPDVVCEALAWLHIEVKRVQNLNLTDACVQAEGDQTRSGLTGTKKLAWIVAHRRNHAPWLITMTAETFFRLVRGELPPGDGAKGTGVNIQHTTSNI
;
A
#
# COMPACT_ATOMS: atom_id res chain seq x y z
N MET A 1 16.09 -20.32 -4.06
CA MET A 1 14.99 -19.58 -4.67
C MET A 1 15.50 -18.30 -5.26
N ASN A 2 15.14 -18.01 -6.47
CA ASN A 2 15.62 -16.77 -7.10
C ASN A 2 14.76 -15.58 -6.66
N SER A 3 15.23 -14.39 -6.92
CA SER A 3 14.57 -13.19 -6.41
C SER A 3 13.17 -12.99 -6.99
N ARG A 4 12.93 -13.44 -8.20
CA ARG A 4 11.61 -13.33 -8.79
C ARG A 4 10.60 -14.17 -8.00
N ASN A 5 10.98 -15.40 -7.63
CA ASN A 5 10.09 -16.25 -6.88
C ASN A 5 9.85 -15.71 -5.46
N LYS A 6 10.87 -15.11 -4.85
CA LYS A 6 10.70 -14.52 -3.55
C LYS A 6 9.69 -13.38 -3.60
N GLY A 7 9.75 -12.57 -4.65
CA GLY A 7 8.80 -11.49 -4.83
C GLY A 7 7.38 -12.00 -4.92
N LYS A 8 7.17 -13.05 -5.72
CA LYS A 8 5.82 -13.60 -5.86
C LYS A 8 5.29 -14.18 -4.56
N VAL A 9 6.15 -14.82 -3.77
CA VAL A 9 5.75 -15.37 -2.48
C VAL A 9 5.30 -14.25 -1.56
N GLY A 10 6.07 -13.17 -1.49
CA GLY A 10 5.70 -12.04 -0.62
C GLY A 10 4.39 -11.42 -1.02
N GLU A 11 4.18 -11.23 -2.32
CA GLU A 11 2.94 -10.64 -2.82
C GLU A 11 1.74 -11.51 -2.46
N ARG A 12 1.87 -12.83 -2.61
CA ARG A 12 0.78 -13.73 -2.26
C ARG A 12 0.50 -13.71 -0.77
N GLU A 13 1.55 -13.67 0.05
CA GLU A 13 1.40 -13.66 1.49
C GLU A 13 0.70 -12.39 1.95
N PHE A 14 1.10 -11.25 1.39
CA PHE A 14 0.49 -10.00 1.82
C PHE A 14 -0.95 -9.89 1.32
N ALA A 15 -1.24 -10.37 0.11
CA ALA A 15 -2.62 -10.40 -0.37
C ALA A 15 -3.47 -11.29 0.52
N ALA A 16 -2.93 -12.43 0.97
CA ALA A 16 -3.65 -13.30 1.90
C ALA A 16 -3.91 -12.61 3.23
N LEU A 17 -2.92 -11.86 3.73
CA LEU A 17 -3.09 -11.13 4.98
C LEU A 17 -4.20 -10.08 4.84
N LEU A 18 -4.24 -9.39 3.72
CA LEU A 18 -5.31 -8.42 3.48
C LEU A 18 -6.68 -9.11 3.48
N ARG A 19 -6.78 -10.26 2.81
CA ARG A 19 -8.06 -10.99 2.78
C ARG A 19 -8.47 -11.43 4.17
N GLU A 20 -7.52 -11.85 5.00
CA GLU A 20 -7.81 -12.25 6.38
C GLU A 20 -8.34 -11.08 7.20
N ASN A 21 -8.03 -9.87 6.78
CA ASN A 21 -8.48 -8.68 7.47
C ASN A 21 -9.66 -7.99 6.77
N GLY A 22 -10.31 -8.70 5.89
CA GLY A 22 -11.56 -8.22 5.30
C GLY A 22 -11.42 -7.48 4.00
N PHE A 23 -10.23 -7.44 3.41
CA PHE A 23 -10.03 -6.76 2.14
C PHE A 23 -10.00 -7.77 1.01
N ASP A 24 -10.68 -7.46 -0.08
CA ASP A 24 -10.68 -8.35 -1.26
C ASP A 24 -9.43 -8.03 -2.08
N ALA A 25 -8.38 -8.78 -1.86
CA ALA A 25 -7.08 -8.50 -2.45
C ALA A 25 -6.54 -9.72 -3.18
N ARG A 26 -5.69 -9.46 -4.17
CA ARG A 26 -5.03 -10.52 -4.90
C ARG A 26 -3.68 -10.03 -5.38
N ARG A 27 -2.82 -10.97 -5.78
CA ARG A 27 -1.53 -10.60 -6.35
C ARG A 27 -1.75 -10.01 -7.74
N GLY A 28 -1.03 -8.96 -8.04
CA GLY A 28 -1.08 -8.38 -9.37
C GLY A 28 -0.47 -9.32 -10.40
N VAL A 29 -0.97 -9.24 -11.62
CA VAL A 29 -0.46 -10.07 -12.71
C VAL A 29 0.23 -9.15 -13.70
N GLN A 30 1.48 -9.49 -14.05
CA GLN A 30 2.19 -8.72 -15.05
C GLN A 30 1.95 -9.29 -16.41
N PHE A 31 1.60 -8.44 -17.35
CA PHE A 31 1.38 -8.86 -18.70
C PHE A 31 2.47 -8.30 -19.60
N ALA A 32 3.01 -9.13 -20.45
CA ALA A 32 3.92 -8.69 -21.51
C ALA A 32 5.03 -7.77 -21.00
N GLY A 33 5.58 -8.08 -19.86
CA GLY A 33 6.66 -7.28 -19.32
C GLY A 33 6.21 -5.96 -18.74
N GLY A 34 4.94 -5.82 -18.44
CA GLY A 34 4.46 -4.60 -17.85
C GLY A 34 5.09 -4.34 -16.51
N ALA A 35 6.07 -3.47 -16.48
CA ALA A 35 6.78 -3.17 -15.26
C ALA A 35 5.92 -2.40 -14.28
N GLU A 36 4.78 -1.94 -14.73
CA GLU A 36 3.96 -1.11 -13.89
C GLU A 36 2.80 -1.80 -13.24
N SER A 37 2.74 -3.12 -13.39
CA SER A 37 1.69 -3.86 -12.71
C SER A 37 1.89 -3.75 -11.21
N PRO A 38 0.84 -3.49 -10.45
CA PRO A 38 1.00 -3.41 -9.00
C PRO A 38 1.33 -4.78 -8.42
N ASP A 39 2.06 -4.79 -7.32
CA ASP A 39 2.40 -6.02 -6.64
C ASP A 39 1.16 -6.70 -6.09
N VAL A 40 0.26 -5.93 -5.53
CA VAL A 40 -0.98 -6.42 -4.95
C VAL A 40 -2.12 -5.52 -5.41
N VAL A 41 -3.22 -6.12 -5.79
CA VAL A 41 -4.39 -5.38 -6.25
C VAL A 41 -5.50 -5.51 -5.22
N CYS A 42 -6.03 -4.39 -4.76
CA CYS A 42 -7.13 -4.36 -3.82
C CYS A 42 -7.96 -3.13 -4.11
N GLU A 43 -9.21 -3.35 -4.54
CA GLU A 43 -10.06 -2.24 -4.97
C GLU A 43 -10.31 -1.25 -3.85
N ALA A 44 -10.50 -1.73 -2.64
CA ALA A 44 -10.76 -0.84 -1.51
C ALA A 44 -9.54 0.03 -1.19
N LEU A 45 -8.36 -0.35 -1.67
CA LEU A 45 -7.13 0.39 -1.45
C LEU A 45 -6.57 0.90 -2.77
N ALA A 46 -7.44 1.17 -3.74
CA ALA A 46 -6.99 1.61 -5.06
C ALA A 46 -6.25 2.94 -5.01
N TRP A 47 -6.48 3.73 -3.98
CA TRP A 47 -5.82 5.03 -3.79
C TRP A 47 -4.38 4.88 -3.27
N LEU A 48 -3.98 3.67 -2.90
CA LEU A 48 -2.72 3.42 -2.20
C LEU A 48 -1.79 2.58 -3.07
N HIS A 49 -0.55 3.00 -3.19
CA HIS A 49 0.47 2.15 -3.80
C HIS A 49 1.08 1.27 -2.72
N ILE A 50 1.02 -0.03 -2.91
CA ILE A 50 1.54 -1.00 -1.94
C ILE A 50 2.77 -1.66 -2.52
N GLU A 51 3.93 -1.38 -1.91
CA GLU A 51 5.17 -2.02 -2.28
C GLU A 51 5.40 -3.17 -1.31
N VAL A 52 5.57 -4.38 -1.82
CA VAL A 52 5.71 -5.56 -0.96
C VAL A 52 7.14 -6.06 -1.00
N LYS A 53 7.76 -6.21 0.16
CA LYS A 53 9.14 -6.71 0.28
C LYS A 53 9.19 -7.81 1.32
N ARG A 54 9.49 -9.02 0.88
CA ARG A 54 9.67 -10.13 1.79
C ARG A 54 11.09 -10.62 1.65
N VAL A 55 11.98 -10.00 2.39
CA VAL A 55 13.41 -10.29 2.33
C VAL A 55 13.98 -10.28 3.73
N GLN A 56 15.06 -10.98 3.92
CA GLN A 56 15.66 -11.12 5.24
C GLN A 56 16.38 -9.85 5.69
N ASN A 57 17.06 -9.20 4.76
CA ASN A 57 17.77 -7.96 5.06
C ASN A 57 17.32 -6.88 4.08
N LEU A 58 16.37 -6.09 4.49
CA LEU A 58 15.77 -5.08 3.62
C LEU A 58 16.51 -3.76 3.72
N ASN A 59 16.84 -3.19 2.57
CA ASN A 59 17.23 -1.79 2.55
C ASN A 59 15.95 -0.98 2.51
N LEU A 60 15.51 -0.56 3.68
CA LEU A 60 14.21 0.10 3.81
C LEU A 60 14.19 1.43 3.08
N THR A 61 15.29 2.17 3.12
CA THR A 61 15.36 3.45 2.44
C THR A 61 15.13 3.28 0.94
N ASP A 62 15.80 2.29 0.33
CA ASP A 62 15.62 2.05 -1.10
C ASP A 62 14.19 1.63 -1.41
N ALA A 63 13.59 0.81 -0.54
CA ALA A 63 12.20 0.39 -0.76
C ALA A 63 11.25 1.58 -0.72
N CYS A 64 11.48 2.51 0.20
CA CYS A 64 10.66 3.72 0.29
C CYS A 64 10.84 4.61 -0.93
N VAL A 65 12.06 4.76 -1.41
CA VAL A 65 12.31 5.55 -2.62
C VAL A 65 11.61 4.92 -3.82
N GLN A 66 11.66 3.59 -3.91
CA GLN A 66 10.99 2.90 -5.00
C GLN A 66 9.47 3.11 -4.92
N ALA A 67 8.91 2.97 -3.73
CA ALA A 67 7.46 3.13 -3.54
C ALA A 67 7.02 4.55 -3.88
N GLU A 68 7.79 5.54 -3.47
CA GLU A 68 7.47 6.93 -3.78
C GLU A 68 7.54 7.19 -5.28
N GLY A 69 8.54 6.65 -5.94
CA GLY A 69 8.66 6.80 -7.39
C GLY A 69 7.50 6.16 -8.13
N ASP A 70 7.09 4.97 -7.70
CA ASP A 70 5.96 4.28 -8.33
C ASP A 70 4.66 5.04 -8.10
N GLN A 71 4.47 5.58 -6.90
CA GLN A 71 3.29 6.38 -6.62
C GLN A 71 3.26 7.62 -7.50
N THR A 72 4.39 8.29 -7.66
CA THR A 72 4.47 9.48 -8.50
C THR A 72 4.15 9.14 -9.95
N ARG A 73 4.71 8.03 -10.45
CA ARG A 73 4.46 7.63 -11.84
C ARG A 73 3.00 7.26 -12.06
N SER A 74 2.28 6.84 -11.04
CA SER A 74 0.87 6.47 -11.18
C SER A 74 0.06 7.65 -11.69
N GLY A 75 0.46 8.86 -11.35
CA GLY A 75 -0.23 10.05 -11.83
C GLY A 75 -0.10 10.26 -13.33
N LEU A 76 0.91 9.65 -13.94
CA LEU A 76 1.12 9.78 -15.38
C LEU A 76 0.33 8.75 -16.17
N THR A 77 -0.15 7.70 -15.52
CA THR A 77 -0.86 6.62 -16.21
C THR A 77 -2.36 6.65 -15.97
N GLY A 78 -2.85 7.68 -15.30
CA GLY A 78 -4.28 7.80 -15.08
C GLY A 78 -4.81 7.04 -13.88
N THR A 79 -3.95 6.35 -13.16
CA THR A 79 -4.39 5.64 -11.96
C THR A 79 -3.71 6.24 -10.74
N LYS A 80 -3.87 7.54 -10.59
CA LYS A 80 -3.16 8.28 -9.56
C LYS A 80 -3.39 7.71 -8.18
N LYS A 81 -2.31 7.41 -7.49
CA LYS A 81 -2.34 6.98 -6.11
C LYS A 81 -2.08 8.18 -5.21
N LEU A 82 -2.69 8.19 -4.05
CA LEU A 82 -2.60 9.32 -3.13
C LEU A 82 -1.53 9.15 -2.07
N ALA A 83 -1.06 7.93 -1.87
CA ALA A 83 -0.05 7.65 -0.87
C ALA A 83 0.64 6.33 -1.22
N TRP A 84 1.71 6.02 -0.52
CA TRP A 84 2.38 4.74 -0.69
C TRP A 84 2.70 4.16 0.68
N ILE A 85 2.79 2.82 0.71
CA ILE A 85 3.32 2.12 1.87
C ILE A 85 4.29 1.06 1.39
N VAL A 86 5.20 0.66 2.28
CA VAL A 86 6.02 -0.52 2.09
C VAL A 86 5.55 -1.55 3.11
N ALA A 87 5.00 -2.65 2.62
CA ALA A 87 4.60 -3.77 3.45
C ALA A 87 5.76 -4.76 3.42
N HIS A 88 6.36 -5.04 4.57
CA HIS A 88 7.56 -5.83 4.56
C HIS A 88 7.64 -6.79 5.75
N ARG A 89 8.34 -7.88 5.55
CA ARG A 89 8.59 -8.83 6.62
C ARG A 89 9.83 -9.65 6.27
N ARG A 90 10.50 -10.13 7.30
CA ARG A 90 11.54 -11.13 7.14
C ARG A 90 11.01 -12.44 7.70
N ASN A 91 11.78 -13.52 7.53
CA ASN A 91 11.33 -14.84 7.96
C ASN A 91 10.97 -14.84 9.43
N HIS A 92 9.87 -15.49 9.76
CA HIS A 92 9.42 -15.68 11.13
C HIS A 92 9.14 -14.39 11.89
N ALA A 93 8.88 -13.31 11.16
CA ALA A 93 8.57 -12.01 11.76
C ALA A 93 7.18 -11.55 11.29
N PRO A 94 6.53 -10.68 12.04
CA PRO A 94 5.24 -10.17 11.59
C PRO A 94 5.42 -9.20 10.42
N TRP A 95 4.36 -9.02 9.66
CA TRP A 95 4.33 -8.00 8.62
C TRP A 95 4.34 -6.62 9.27
N LEU A 96 5.14 -5.74 8.71
CA LEU A 96 5.20 -4.35 9.14
C LEU A 96 4.79 -3.47 7.98
N ILE A 97 4.29 -2.28 8.30
CA ILE A 97 3.93 -1.29 7.30
C ILE A 97 4.77 -0.05 7.56
N THR A 98 5.51 0.40 6.55
CA THR A 98 6.25 1.65 6.63
C THR A 98 5.59 2.67 5.71
N MET A 99 5.40 3.86 6.19
CA MET A 99 4.81 4.96 5.44
C MET A 99 5.44 6.26 5.91
N THR A 100 5.19 7.36 5.20
CA THR A 100 5.67 8.64 5.69
C THR A 100 4.83 9.07 6.89
N ALA A 101 5.42 9.91 7.73
CA ALA A 101 4.68 10.47 8.85
C ALA A 101 3.46 11.25 8.36
N GLU A 102 3.61 11.92 7.22
CA GLU A 102 2.49 12.66 6.65
C GLU A 102 1.32 11.73 6.31
N THR A 103 1.61 10.59 5.70
CA THR A 103 0.56 9.62 5.38
C THR A 103 -0.11 9.11 6.65
N PHE A 104 0.69 8.83 7.68
CA PHE A 104 0.15 8.37 8.95
C PHE A 104 -0.81 9.41 9.53
N PHE A 105 -0.41 10.69 9.52
CA PHE A 105 -1.28 11.73 10.05
C PHE A 105 -2.56 11.88 9.24
N ARG A 106 -2.47 11.73 7.92
CA ARG A 106 -3.69 11.79 7.10
C ARG A 106 -4.65 10.65 7.40
N LEU A 107 -4.10 9.46 7.67
CA LEU A 107 -4.95 8.34 8.09
C LEU A 107 -5.62 8.61 9.42
N VAL A 108 -4.85 9.14 10.37
CA VAL A 108 -5.38 9.39 11.71
C VAL A 108 -6.45 10.49 11.68
N ARG A 109 -6.29 11.48 10.80
CA ARG A 109 -7.27 12.54 10.68
C ARG A 109 -8.49 12.15 9.86
N GLY A 110 -8.51 10.96 9.30
CA GLY A 110 -9.63 10.50 8.49
C GLY A 110 -9.64 11.04 7.08
N GLU A 111 -8.51 11.56 6.60
CA GLU A 111 -8.42 12.06 5.24
C GLU A 111 -8.17 10.94 4.22
N LEU A 112 -7.68 9.81 4.69
CA LEU A 112 -7.49 8.61 3.88
C LEU A 112 -8.17 7.45 4.58
N PRO A 113 -8.82 6.57 3.84
CA PRO A 113 -9.03 6.65 2.39
C PRO A 113 -9.85 7.87 2.00
N PRO A 114 -9.72 8.30 0.76
CA PRO A 114 -10.47 9.48 0.32
C PRO A 114 -11.96 9.18 0.35
N GLY A 115 -12.70 10.08 0.87
CA GLY A 115 -14.15 9.94 0.86
C GLY A 115 -14.68 10.24 -0.51
N ASP A 116 -15.90 9.87 -0.74
CA ASP A 116 -16.53 10.24 -1.97
C ASP A 116 -17.41 11.43 -1.67
N GLY A 117 -16.96 12.24 -0.80
CA GLY A 117 -17.60 13.49 -0.52
C GLY A 117 -18.85 13.32 0.26
N ALA A 118 -19.82 12.89 -0.35
CA ALA A 118 -21.06 12.80 0.29
C ALA A 118 -21.06 11.95 1.46
N LYS A 119 -20.26 11.00 1.50
CA LYS A 119 -20.33 10.17 2.53
C LYS A 119 -19.61 10.55 3.63
N GLY A 120 -19.15 11.41 3.61
CA GLY A 120 -18.51 11.84 4.68
C GLY A 120 -18.71 11.23 5.82
N THR A 121 -19.21 10.69 5.95
CA THR A 121 -19.47 10.08 6.92
C THR A 121 -18.82 10.18 7.95
N GLY A 122 -18.88 10.32 8.16
CA GLY A 122 -18.56 10.37 9.02
C GLY A 122 -17.69 10.64 9.70
N VAL A 123 -17.42 10.83 9.61
CA VAL A 123 -16.52 10.87 10.26
C VAL A 123 -16.28 11.95 10.74
N ASN A 124 -16.67 12.38 10.72
CA ASN A 124 -16.48 13.26 11.20
C ASN A 124 -16.10 13.59 12.29
N ILE A 125 -15.75 13.40 12.54
CA ILE A 125 -15.36 13.48 13.51
C ILE A 125 -14.70 14.39 13.89
N GLN A 126 -14.77 14.70 13.38
CA GLN A 126 -14.27 15.45 13.76
C GLN A 126 -13.95 16.13 14.27
N HIS A 127 -14.33 16.41 13.96
CA HIS A 127 -13.98 17.03 14.27
C HIS A 127 -13.61 17.37 15.16
N THR A 128 -13.92 17.11 15.33
CA THR A 128 -13.57 17.33 16.14
C THR A 128 -12.78 17.78 16.55
N THR A 129 -12.76 17.95 16.21
CA THR A 129 -12.08 18.33 16.61
C THR A 129 -11.49 19.02 16.96
N SER A 130 -11.68 19.40 16.79
CA SER A 130 -11.10 20.07 17.12
C SER A 130 -10.71 20.43 17.99
N ASN A 131 -10.91 20.20 18.25
CA ASN A 131 -10.55 20.41 19.09
C ASN A 131 -9.75 20.40 19.77
N ILE A 132 -9.57 20.28 19.78
CA ILE A 132 -8.89 20.29 20.41
C ILE A 132 -8.35 20.64 20.65
#